data_62de60d4d1de8d9498cb8156ec1a80b5
#
_entry.id   62de60d4d1de8d9498cb8156ec1a80b5
#
_cell.length_a   1.000
_cell.length_b   1.000
_cell.length_c   1.000
_cell.angle_alpha   90.00
_cell.angle_beta   90.00
_cell.angle_gamma   90.00
#
_symmetry.space_group_name_H-M   'P 1'
#
loop_
_entity.id
_entity.type
_entity.pdbx_description
1 polymer ?
#
loop_
_entity_poly.entity_id
_entity_poly.type
_entity_poly.pdbx_seq_one_letter_code
_entity_poly.pdbx_strand_id
1 'polypeptide(L)'
;MNKVEHIFNKIKIIFSLKSDREGSNIYKQKFHGKETMAHKTIITQWIHPEIIDFLSAYTHVVANQTREPMTRARLLELAQDAQAIMVFMPDCIDDTFLNECPNLKIVSAALKGYDNFDVAACTNRGIWFTMVPNLLTIPTAELAVGLLVTVSRNIIPGHALVKSGRFKGWRPALYGRGLADSTVGIIGFGKVGKAIATRLCGFGPTMICCDSQVDAALEYPGMGIEPVDLNTLLSRSDFIIVTTPLVEGTQ
;
A
#
# COMPACT_ATOMS: atom_id res chain seq x y z
N MET A 1 10.19 -10.73 16.87
CA MET A 1 9.04 -9.81 17.06
C MET A 1 8.10 -10.00 15.88
N ASN A 2 6.90 -10.48 16.10
CA ASN A 2 5.97 -10.94 15.07
C ASN A 2 5.46 -9.71 14.27
N LYS A 3 5.32 -9.81 12.93
CA LYS A 3 4.84 -8.70 12.06
C LYS A 3 3.50 -8.12 12.54
N VAL A 4 2.67 -8.95 13.15
CA VAL A 4 1.38 -8.57 13.76
C VAL A 4 1.60 -7.63 14.94
N GLU A 5 2.55 -7.88 15.84
CA GLU A 5 2.88 -6.98 16.97
C GLU A 5 3.35 -5.58 16.54
N HIS A 6 4.03 -5.47 15.41
CA HIS A 6 4.47 -4.18 14.88
C HIS A 6 3.31 -3.32 14.36
N ILE A 7 2.31 -3.95 13.74
CA ILE A 7 1.05 -3.30 13.33
C ILE A 7 0.26 -2.90 14.58
N PHE A 8 0.15 -3.79 15.58
CA PHE A 8 -0.53 -3.54 16.84
C PHE A 8 0.05 -2.36 17.61
N ASN A 9 1.36 -2.22 17.67
CA ASN A 9 1.99 -1.10 18.38
C ASN A 9 1.73 0.25 17.70
N LYS A 10 1.56 0.29 16.36
CA LYS A 10 1.18 1.51 15.63
C LYS A 10 -0.28 1.87 15.80
N ILE A 11 -1.17 0.90 15.84
CA ILE A 11 -2.61 1.11 16.12
C ILE A 11 -2.81 1.58 17.56
N LYS A 12 -2.06 1.06 18.54
CA LYS A 12 -2.08 1.55 19.94
C LYS A 12 -1.75 3.03 20.06
N ILE A 13 -0.84 3.56 19.25
CA ILE A 13 -0.49 4.99 19.25
C ILE A 13 -1.69 5.84 18.79
N ILE A 14 -2.50 5.35 17.85
CA ILE A 14 -3.65 6.06 17.29
C ILE A 14 -4.76 6.27 18.35
N PHE A 15 -4.97 5.30 19.24
CA PHE A 15 -6.02 5.37 20.27
C PHE A 15 -5.54 5.92 21.63
N SER A 16 -4.21 6.07 21.82
CA SER A 16 -3.61 6.54 23.08
C SER A 16 -3.38 8.06 23.16
N LEU A 17 -3.73 8.83 22.14
CA LEU A 17 -3.51 10.29 22.10
C LEU A 17 -4.61 11.10 22.83
N LYS A 18 -5.15 10.59 23.91
CA LYS A 18 -5.83 11.42 24.92
C LYS A 18 -5.06 11.38 26.22
N SER A 19 -4.55 12.55 26.56
CA SER A 19 -4.03 12.95 27.88
C SER A 19 -2.51 13.09 28.00
N ASP A 20 -2.17 14.32 28.30
CA ASP A 20 -1.14 14.85 29.18
C ASP A 20 0.26 15.11 28.66
N ARG A 21 0.57 16.41 28.72
CA ARG A 21 1.89 17.04 28.58
C ARG A 21 2.82 16.73 29.77
N GLU A 22 2.78 15.55 30.34
CA GLU A 22 3.75 15.14 31.37
C GLU A 22 4.22 13.73 31.11
N GLY A 23 5.54 13.60 30.91
CA GLY A 23 6.22 12.37 30.55
C GLY A 23 6.15 11.31 31.65
N SER A 24 5.15 10.49 31.63
CA SER A 24 5.07 9.26 32.43
C SER A 24 4.55 8.10 31.61
N ASN A 25 5.18 6.98 31.85
CA ASN A 25 5.09 5.64 31.27
C ASN A 25 3.64 5.17 30.99
N ILE A 26 3.07 5.41 29.80
CA ILE A 26 1.66 5.17 29.41
C ILE A 26 1.36 3.68 29.15
N TYR A 27 2.33 2.79 29.26
CA TYR A 27 2.19 1.38 28.83
C TYR A 27 1.51 0.43 29.85
N LYS A 28 0.96 0.90 30.98
CA LYS A 28 0.41 0.04 32.04
C LYS A 28 -0.95 0.44 32.62
N GLN A 29 -1.83 1.12 31.93
CA GLN A 29 -3.22 1.18 32.40
C GLN A 29 -4.02 0.01 31.82
N LYS A 30 -4.22 -1.04 32.61
CA LYS A 30 -5.30 -2.02 32.46
C LYS A 30 -6.62 -1.29 32.65
N PHE A 31 -7.37 -1.06 31.58
CA PHE A 31 -8.77 -0.67 31.71
C PHE A 31 -9.57 -1.86 32.26
N HIS A 32 -9.85 -1.84 33.57
CA HIS A 32 -10.83 -2.68 34.22
C HIS A 32 -12.06 -1.82 34.47
N GLY A 33 -13.07 -1.99 33.64
CA GLY A 33 -14.39 -1.40 33.81
C GLY A 33 -15.22 -1.63 32.56
N LYS A 34 -16.37 -2.29 32.68
CA LYS A 34 -17.45 -2.31 31.69
C LYS A 34 -18.10 -0.92 31.68
N GLU A 35 -17.38 0.11 31.24
CA GLU A 35 -18.00 1.32 30.75
C GLU A 35 -18.47 1.07 29.31
N THR A 36 -19.71 1.42 29.02
CA THR A 36 -20.29 1.43 27.67
C THR A 36 -19.29 2.11 26.75
N MET A 37 -18.77 1.37 25.78
CA MET A 37 -17.76 1.90 24.86
C MET A 37 -18.35 3.08 24.08
N ALA A 38 -17.94 4.29 24.47
CA ALA A 38 -18.52 5.55 23.99
C ALA A 38 -18.15 5.87 22.54
N HIS A 39 -17.25 5.10 21.91
CA HIS A 39 -16.74 5.38 20.57
C HIS A 39 -17.09 4.25 19.60
N LYS A 40 -17.49 4.65 18.39
CA LYS A 40 -17.80 3.74 17.27
C LYS A 40 -16.73 3.82 16.21
N THR A 41 -16.26 2.65 15.77
CA THR A 41 -15.28 2.49 14.69
C THR A 41 -15.88 1.70 13.55
N ILE A 42 -15.82 2.25 12.33
CA ILE A 42 -16.25 1.59 11.11
C ILE A 42 -15.03 1.00 10.42
N ILE A 43 -15.16 -0.22 9.88
CA ILE A 43 -14.15 -0.86 9.03
C ILE A 43 -14.83 -1.24 7.72
N THR A 44 -14.39 -0.62 6.63
CA THR A 44 -15.11 -0.62 5.36
C THR A 44 -14.93 -1.89 4.52
N GLN A 45 -13.87 -2.65 4.79
CA GLN A 45 -13.54 -3.87 4.05
C GLN A 45 -13.31 -5.03 5.01
N TRP A 46 -13.31 -6.23 4.44
CA TRP A 46 -12.97 -7.44 5.21
C TRP A 46 -11.56 -7.35 5.81
N ILE A 47 -11.46 -7.68 7.09
CA ILE A 47 -10.19 -7.84 7.82
C ILE A 47 -10.22 -9.13 8.63
N HIS A 48 -9.04 -9.56 9.08
CA HIS A 48 -8.92 -10.74 9.93
C HIS A 48 -9.70 -10.56 11.25
N PRO A 49 -10.45 -11.60 11.71
CA PRO A 49 -11.24 -11.53 12.94
C PRO A 49 -10.43 -11.09 14.17
N GLU A 50 -9.17 -11.50 14.27
CA GLU A 50 -8.29 -11.14 15.39
C GLU A 50 -8.08 -9.62 15.52
N ILE A 51 -8.16 -8.88 14.38
CA ILE A 51 -8.07 -7.42 14.40
C ILE A 51 -9.37 -6.81 14.93
N ILE A 52 -10.52 -7.39 14.57
CA ILE A 52 -11.83 -6.96 15.10
C ILE A 52 -11.87 -7.20 16.60
N ASP A 53 -11.49 -8.38 17.07
CA ASP A 53 -11.46 -8.74 18.49
C ASP A 53 -10.54 -7.78 19.27
N PHE A 54 -9.37 -7.49 18.72
CA PHE A 54 -8.45 -6.52 19.29
C PHE A 54 -9.06 -5.12 19.42
N LEU A 55 -9.66 -4.60 18.36
CA LEU A 55 -10.28 -3.27 18.36
C LEU A 55 -11.52 -3.21 19.25
N SER A 56 -12.27 -4.31 19.31
CA SER A 56 -13.48 -4.43 20.13
C SER A 56 -13.21 -4.33 21.63
N ALA A 57 -11.95 -4.48 22.06
CA ALA A 57 -11.56 -4.19 23.44
C ALA A 57 -11.52 -2.68 23.76
N TYR A 58 -11.56 -1.79 22.75
CA TYR A 58 -11.38 -0.34 22.92
C TYR A 58 -12.54 0.49 22.36
N THR A 59 -13.34 -0.06 21.45
CA THR A 59 -14.38 0.67 20.71
C THR A 59 -15.46 -0.29 20.24
N HIS A 60 -16.67 0.23 20.00
CA HIS A 60 -17.72 -0.53 19.31
C HIS A 60 -17.38 -0.63 17.81
N VAL A 61 -16.99 -1.82 17.37
CA VAL A 61 -16.56 -2.06 15.98
C VAL A 61 -17.74 -2.49 15.11
N VAL A 62 -17.95 -1.79 14.00
CA VAL A 62 -18.86 -2.19 12.92
C VAL A 62 -18.00 -2.46 11.67
N ALA A 63 -17.79 -3.73 11.34
CA ALA A 63 -16.91 -4.15 10.26
C ALA A 63 -17.67 -4.79 9.11
N ASN A 64 -17.27 -4.45 7.88
CA ASN A 64 -17.70 -5.19 6.70
C ASN A 64 -16.94 -6.53 6.63
N GLN A 65 -17.64 -7.62 6.89
CA GLN A 65 -17.06 -8.97 6.83
C GLN A 65 -17.46 -9.72 5.56
N THR A 66 -17.99 -9.00 4.56
CA THR A 66 -18.26 -9.53 3.23
C THR A 66 -17.05 -9.31 2.30
N ARG A 67 -17.04 -9.95 1.14
CA ARG A 67 -16.01 -9.71 0.10
C ARG A 67 -16.34 -8.53 -0.80
N GLU A 68 -17.55 -8.03 -0.72
CA GLU A 68 -17.99 -6.89 -1.53
C GLU A 68 -17.65 -5.57 -0.83
N PRO A 69 -17.16 -4.57 -1.55
CA PRO A 69 -16.93 -3.24 -1.00
C PRO A 69 -18.22 -2.64 -0.42
N MET A 70 -18.09 -1.92 0.68
CA MET A 70 -19.22 -1.16 1.23
C MET A 70 -19.58 -0.02 0.28
N THR A 71 -20.88 0.14 -0.02
CA THR A 71 -21.33 1.28 -0.84
C THR A 71 -21.16 2.60 -0.08
N ARG A 72 -20.93 3.70 -0.81
CA ARG A 72 -20.81 5.04 -0.21
C ARG A 72 -22.03 5.41 0.65
N ALA A 73 -23.24 5.09 0.18
CA ALA A 73 -24.47 5.37 0.93
C ALA A 73 -24.50 4.63 2.28
N ARG A 74 -24.12 3.34 2.27
CA ARG A 74 -24.07 2.54 3.51
C ARG A 74 -22.96 3.02 4.43
N LEU A 75 -21.82 3.43 3.87
CA LEU A 75 -20.72 3.97 4.64
C LEU A 75 -21.13 5.29 5.32
N LEU A 76 -21.79 6.20 4.61
CA LEU A 76 -22.30 7.44 5.17
C LEU A 76 -23.30 7.17 6.31
N GLU A 77 -24.27 6.31 6.10
CA GLU A 77 -25.26 5.93 7.12
C GLU A 77 -24.58 5.46 8.43
N LEU A 78 -23.56 4.63 8.30
CA LEU A 78 -22.83 4.09 9.46
C LEU A 78 -21.89 5.11 10.11
N ALA A 79 -21.37 6.06 9.34
CA ALA A 79 -20.33 6.99 9.77
C ALA A 79 -20.89 8.26 10.46
N GLN A 80 -22.19 8.56 10.35
CA GLN A 80 -22.79 9.77 10.93
C GLN A 80 -22.54 9.93 12.43
N ASP A 81 -22.53 8.83 13.17
CA ASP A 81 -22.30 8.80 14.60
C ASP A 81 -20.92 8.21 15.00
N ALA A 82 -20.09 7.85 14.02
CA ALA A 82 -18.79 7.24 14.25
C ALA A 82 -17.71 8.27 14.57
N GLN A 83 -16.74 7.88 15.40
CA GLN A 83 -15.55 8.68 15.74
C GLN A 83 -14.31 8.22 14.96
N ALA A 84 -14.29 7.00 14.48
CA ALA A 84 -13.18 6.45 13.72
C ALA A 84 -13.66 5.64 12.52
N ILE A 85 -12.88 5.70 11.44
CA ILE A 85 -13.15 4.92 10.24
C ILE A 85 -11.82 4.36 9.71
N MET A 86 -11.78 3.06 9.46
CA MET A 86 -10.68 2.40 8.74
C MET A 86 -11.12 2.19 7.30
N VAL A 87 -10.38 2.81 6.38
CA VAL A 87 -10.71 2.85 4.94
C VAL A 87 -9.67 2.11 4.11
N PHE A 88 -10.08 1.68 2.91
CA PHE A 88 -9.29 0.89 1.98
C PHE A 88 -9.38 1.46 0.56
N MET A 89 -8.72 0.82 -0.40
CA MET A 89 -8.59 1.29 -1.79
C MET A 89 -9.92 1.67 -2.48
N PRO A 90 -11.05 0.94 -2.31
CA PRO A 90 -12.30 1.31 -2.97
C PRO A 90 -13.01 2.52 -2.37
N ASP A 91 -12.60 2.97 -1.18
CA ASP A 91 -13.29 4.03 -0.46
C ASP A 91 -12.87 5.41 -0.96
N CYS A 92 -13.79 6.37 -0.88
CA CYS A 92 -13.54 7.78 -1.16
C CYS A 92 -14.03 8.62 0.00
N ILE A 93 -13.13 9.38 0.64
CA ILE A 93 -13.45 10.32 1.73
C ILE A 93 -13.11 11.73 1.24
N ASP A 94 -14.12 12.39 0.75
CA ASP A 94 -14.04 13.77 0.25
C ASP A 94 -14.67 14.76 1.23
N ASP A 95 -14.63 16.04 0.89
CA ASP A 95 -15.20 17.13 1.69
C ASP A 95 -16.70 16.92 1.95
N THR A 96 -17.44 16.43 0.97
CA THR A 96 -18.90 16.17 1.11
C THR A 96 -19.17 15.04 2.10
N PHE A 97 -18.34 13.98 2.09
CA PHE A 97 -18.45 12.90 3.07
C PHE A 97 -18.19 13.40 4.49
N LEU A 98 -17.13 14.21 4.67
CA LEU A 98 -16.74 14.73 5.98
C LEU A 98 -17.78 15.69 6.57
N ASN A 99 -18.52 16.44 5.73
CA ASN A 99 -19.61 17.31 6.17
C ASN A 99 -20.77 16.52 6.81
N GLU A 100 -21.00 15.30 6.34
CA GLU A 100 -22.06 14.42 6.85
C GLU A 100 -21.65 13.61 8.09
N CYS A 101 -20.38 13.68 8.47
CA CYS A 101 -19.79 12.90 9.57
C CYS A 101 -19.18 13.80 10.66
N PRO A 102 -19.97 14.64 11.36
CA PRO A 102 -19.45 15.67 12.28
C PRO A 102 -18.75 15.12 13.51
N ASN A 103 -18.99 13.85 13.86
CA ASN A 103 -18.38 13.19 15.03
C ASN A 103 -17.03 12.55 14.72
N LEU A 104 -16.63 12.50 13.45
CA LEU A 104 -15.42 11.82 13.01
C LEU A 104 -14.17 12.53 13.57
N LYS A 105 -13.25 11.76 14.15
CA LYS A 105 -12.00 12.22 14.74
C LYS A 105 -10.78 11.69 14.02
N ILE A 106 -10.92 10.53 13.37
CA ILE A 106 -9.83 9.87 12.68
C ILE A 106 -10.31 9.09 11.46
N VAL A 107 -9.59 9.25 10.36
CA VAL A 107 -9.64 8.42 9.15
C VAL A 107 -8.31 7.67 9.06
N SER A 108 -8.35 6.35 9.11
CA SER A 108 -7.17 5.48 9.07
C SER A 108 -7.16 4.69 7.77
N ALA A 109 -6.31 5.08 6.83
CA ALA A 109 -6.14 4.37 5.56
C ALA A 109 -5.22 3.15 5.75
N ALA A 110 -5.77 1.95 5.53
CA ALA A 110 -5.02 0.69 5.59
C ALA A 110 -4.19 0.45 4.31
N LEU A 111 -3.67 1.50 3.71
CA LEU A 111 -2.89 1.53 2.47
C LEU A 111 -1.84 2.66 2.51
N LYS A 112 -1.01 2.74 1.49
CA LYS A 112 0.01 3.78 1.35
C LYS A 112 -0.49 4.96 0.47
N GLY A 113 -1.19 4.67 -0.64
CA GLY A 113 -1.82 5.69 -1.49
C GLY A 113 -2.93 6.42 -0.75
N TYR A 114 -3.16 7.68 -1.08
CA TYR A 114 -4.20 8.50 -0.44
C TYR A 114 -4.85 9.49 -1.43
N ASP A 115 -4.71 9.25 -2.70
CA ASP A 115 -5.23 10.07 -3.80
C ASP A 115 -6.77 10.11 -3.85
N ASN A 116 -7.44 9.12 -3.26
CA ASN A 116 -8.90 9.05 -3.10
C ASN A 116 -9.40 9.61 -1.75
N PHE A 117 -8.54 10.26 -0.97
CA PHE A 117 -8.90 10.85 0.33
C PHE A 117 -8.49 12.32 0.38
N ASP A 118 -9.43 13.20 0.76
CA ASP A 118 -9.15 14.62 0.95
C ASP A 118 -8.48 14.88 2.31
N VAL A 119 -7.15 14.72 2.32
CA VAL A 119 -6.33 14.94 3.52
C VAL A 119 -6.39 16.40 3.98
N ALA A 120 -6.51 17.36 3.04
CA ALA A 120 -6.63 18.78 3.36
C ALA A 120 -7.94 19.05 4.09
N ALA A 121 -9.06 18.53 3.59
CA ALA A 121 -10.36 18.65 4.24
C ALA A 121 -10.37 18.00 5.64
N CYS A 122 -9.72 16.85 5.82
CA CYS A 122 -9.52 16.24 7.14
C CYS A 122 -8.77 17.18 8.08
N THR A 123 -7.64 17.72 7.62
CA THR A 123 -6.79 18.62 8.41
C THR A 123 -7.54 19.88 8.83
N ASN A 124 -8.27 20.53 7.91
CA ASN A 124 -9.06 21.72 8.16
C ASN A 124 -10.16 21.51 9.22
N ARG A 125 -10.65 20.29 9.38
CA ARG A 125 -11.64 19.90 10.39
C ARG A 125 -11.04 19.36 11.68
N GLY A 126 -9.70 19.31 11.79
CA GLY A 126 -9.01 18.69 12.93
C GLY A 126 -9.19 17.16 13.01
N ILE A 127 -9.52 16.50 11.89
CA ILE A 127 -9.63 15.05 11.77
C ILE A 127 -8.25 14.47 11.44
N TRP A 128 -7.78 13.53 12.26
CA TRP A 128 -6.53 12.83 11.99
C TRP A 128 -6.65 11.95 10.75
N PHE A 129 -5.70 12.09 9.82
CA PHE A 129 -5.55 11.15 8.72
C PHE A 129 -4.27 10.34 8.91
N THR A 130 -4.38 9.02 8.87
CA THR A 130 -3.23 8.11 9.02
C THR A 130 -3.18 7.12 7.88
N MET A 131 -1.96 6.69 7.52
CA MET A 131 -1.72 5.70 6.47
C MET A 131 -0.59 4.74 6.88
N VAL A 132 -0.37 3.70 6.07
CA VAL A 132 0.67 2.68 6.29
C VAL A 132 1.83 2.88 5.31
N PRO A 133 2.89 3.63 5.66
CA PRO A 133 3.87 4.12 4.70
C PRO A 133 4.84 3.06 4.16
N ASN A 134 5.05 1.94 4.86
CA ASN A 134 6.14 1.00 4.55
C ASN A 134 5.72 -0.47 4.43
N LEU A 135 4.54 -0.85 4.92
CA LEU A 135 4.14 -2.26 5.03
C LEU A 135 4.09 -2.96 3.68
N LEU A 136 3.62 -2.25 2.65
CA LEU A 136 3.40 -2.79 1.31
C LEU A 136 4.62 -2.71 0.38
N THR A 137 5.71 -2.08 0.79
CA THR A 137 6.92 -1.89 -0.05
C THR A 137 7.47 -3.23 -0.54
N ILE A 138 7.67 -4.17 0.37
CA ILE A 138 8.25 -5.48 0.05
C ILE A 138 7.32 -6.34 -0.81
N PRO A 139 6.06 -6.59 -0.42
CA PRO A 139 5.17 -7.42 -1.25
C PRO A 139 4.90 -6.80 -2.63
N THR A 140 4.82 -5.47 -2.74
CA THR A 140 4.70 -4.80 -4.05
C THR A 140 5.93 -5.04 -4.92
N ALA A 141 7.13 -4.93 -4.36
CA ALA A 141 8.36 -5.20 -5.10
C ALA A 141 8.46 -6.66 -5.55
N GLU A 142 8.04 -7.60 -4.71
CA GLU A 142 8.01 -9.03 -5.05
C GLU A 142 7.03 -9.33 -6.19
N LEU A 143 5.84 -8.74 -6.14
CA LEU A 143 4.88 -8.86 -7.23
C LEU A 143 5.40 -8.27 -8.53
N ALA A 144 6.04 -7.08 -8.49
CA ALA A 144 6.61 -6.44 -9.67
C ALA A 144 7.68 -7.32 -10.34
N VAL A 145 8.57 -7.94 -9.56
CA VAL A 145 9.56 -8.88 -10.07
C VAL A 145 8.89 -10.12 -10.66
N GLY A 146 7.88 -10.67 -9.98
CA GLY A 146 7.09 -11.81 -10.49
C GLY A 146 6.41 -11.50 -11.82
N LEU A 147 5.83 -10.30 -11.97
CA LEU A 147 5.22 -9.84 -13.22
C LEU A 147 6.26 -9.66 -14.32
N LEU A 148 7.43 -9.08 -14.00
CA LEU A 148 8.53 -8.93 -14.94
C LEU A 148 8.98 -10.29 -15.49
N VAL A 149 9.20 -11.27 -14.62
CA VAL A 149 9.55 -12.65 -15.04
C VAL A 149 8.42 -13.28 -15.86
N THR A 150 7.17 -13.04 -15.48
CA THR A 150 6.00 -13.55 -16.18
C THR A 150 5.91 -13.05 -17.62
N VAL A 151 6.16 -11.75 -17.82
CA VAL A 151 6.16 -11.13 -19.16
C VAL A 151 7.38 -11.57 -19.96
N SER A 152 8.58 -11.48 -19.38
CA SER A 152 9.84 -11.79 -20.07
C SER A 152 9.92 -13.25 -20.53
N ARG A 153 9.29 -14.17 -19.84
CA ARG A 153 9.32 -15.61 -20.12
C ARG A 153 8.04 -16.18 -20.74
N ASN A 154 7.08 -15.32 -21.12
CA ASN A 154 5.80 -15.75 -21.69
C ASN A 154 5.04 -16.80 -20.84
N ILE A 155 5.06 -16.63 -19.50
CA ILE A 155 4.49 -17.64 -18.58
C ILE A 155 2.98 -17.81 -18.82
N ILE A 156 2.21 -16.72 -18.97
CA ILE A 156 0.76 -16.78 -19.19
C ILE A 156 0.39 -17.46 -20.50
N PRO A 157 0.96 -17.07 -21.66
CA PRO A 157 0.72 -17.82 -22.91
C PRO A 157 1.15 -19.28 -22.81
N GLY A 158 2.27 -19.59 -22.15
CA GLY A 158 2.74 -20.95 -21.93
C GLY A 158 1.75 -21.78 -21.09
N HIS A 159 1.27 -21.23 -19.99
CA HIS A 159 0.24 -21.83 -19.16
C HIS A 159 -1.04 -22.12 -19.96
N ALA A 160 -1.52 -21.14 -20.73
CA ALA A 160 -2.71 -21.29 -21.56
C ALA A 160 -2.55 -22.40 -22.63
N LEU A 161 -1.37 -22.47 -23.27
CA LEU A 161 -1.05 -23.51 -24.24
C LEU A 161 -1.11 -24.91 -23.62
N VAL A 162 -0.49 -25.11 -22.46
CA VAL A 162 -0.49 -26.40 -21.75
C VAL A 162 -1.91 -26.77 -21.31
N LYS A 163 -2.61 -25.81 -20.65
CA LYS A 163 -3.97 -26.03 -20.12
C LYS A 163 -4.99 -26.37 -21.21
N SER A 164 -4.82 -25.83 -22.42
CA SER A 164 -5.72 -26.12 -23.55
C SER A 164 -5.50 -27.51 -24.20
N GLY A 165 -4.52 -28.32 -23.75
CA GLY A 165 -4.16 -29.59 -24.34
C GLY A 165 -3.50 -29.47 -25.74
N ARG A 166 -3.21 -28.24 -26.22
CA ARG A 166 -2.58 -28.00 -27.53
C ARG A 166 -1.06 -28.18 -27.51
N PHE A 167 -0.46 -28.30 -26.33
CA PHE A 167 0.96 -28.61 -26.21
C PHE A 167 1.24 -30.03 -26.69
N LYS A 168 2.00 -30.15 -27.79
CA LYS A 168 2.33 -31.45 -28.44
C LYS A 168 3.84 -31.75 -28.41
N GLY A 169 4.49 -31.40 -27.30
CA GLY A 169 5.92 -31.53 -27.13
C GLY A 169 6.67 -30.26 -27.58
N TRP A 170 8.01 -30.33 -27.52
CA TRP A 170 8.87 -29.18 -27.84
C TRP A 170 8.64 -28.66 -29.26
N ARG A 171 8.50 -27.35 -29.38
CA ARG A 171 8.42 -26.58 -30.63
C ARG A 171 9.07 -25.24 -30.43
N PRO A 172 9.60 -24.57 -31.48
CA PRO A 172 10.17 -23.23 -31.39
C PRO A 172 9.05 -22.16 -31.28
N ALA A 173 8.37 -22.14 -30.12
CA ALA A 173 7.27 -21.24 -29.84
C ALA A 173 7.44 -20.62 -28.43
N LEU A 174 6.87 -19.43 -28.23
CA LEU A 174 6.87 -18.69 -26.97
C LEU A 174 8.29 -18.39 -26.44
N TYR A 175 9.24 -18.13 -27.34
CA TYR A 175 10.54 -17.65 -26.92
C TYR A 175 10.38 -16.33 -26.17
N GLY A 176 10.87 -16.32 -24.93
CA GLY A 176 10.96 -15.12 -24.11
C GLY A 176 12.36 -14.52 -24.18
N ARG A 177 12.54 -13.38 -23.52
CA ARG A 177 13.83 -12.73 -23.37
C ARG A 177 14.37 -13.01 -21.95
N GLY A 178 15.66 -13.33 -21.83
CA GLY A 178 16.33 -13.47 -20.54
C GLY A 178 16.55 -12.11 -19.89
N LEU A 179 16.49 -12.06 -18.55
CA LEU A 179 16.74 -10.81 -17.83
C LEU A 179 18.22 -10.44 -17.79
N ALA A 180 19.13 -11.44 -17.74
CA ALA A 180 20.57 -11.22 -17.68
C ALA A 180 21.11 -10.41 -18.89
N ASP A 181 20.52 -10.60 -20.07
CA ASP A 181 20.92 -9.92 -21.30
C ASP A 181 19.99 -8.73 -21.62
N SER A 182 19.31 -8.18 -20.62
CA SER A 182 18.31 -7.13 -20.82
C SER A 182 18.63 -5.91 -19.95
N THR A 183 18.10 -4.76 -20.42
CA THR A 183 18.09 -3.53 -19.63
C THR A 183 16.69 -3.35 -19.01
N VAL A 184 16.65 -3.20 -17.69
CA VAL A 184 15.42 -2.92 -16.93
C VAL A 184 15.45 -1.46 -16.47
N GLY A 185 14.50 -0.66 -16.98
CA GLY A 185 14.29 0.72 -16.56
C GLY A 185 13.27 0.81 -15.42
N ILE A 186 13.58 1.57 -14.39
CA ILE A 186 12.70 1.80 -13.25
C ILE A 186 12.35 3.28 -13.19
N ILE A 187 11.08 3.62 -13.47
CA ILE A 187 10.55 4.98 -13.34
C ILE A 187 9.98 5.14 -11.94
N GLY A 188 10.58 6.05 -11.16
CA GLY A 188 10.32 6.19 -9.72
C GLY A 188 11.27 5.34 -8.89
N PHE A 189 12.32 5.95 -8.33
CA PHE A 189 13.34 5.23 -7.54
C PHE A 189 13.22 5.48 -6.03
N GLY A 190 11.98 5.51 -5.56
CA GLY A 190 11.63 5.56 -4.15
C GLY A 190 11.81 4.20 -3.44
N LYS A 191 11.11 3.98 -2.33
CA LYS A 191 11.23 2.74 -1.53
C LYS A 191 10.91 1.47 -2.31
N VAL A 192 9.88 1.50 -3.17
CA VAL A 192 9.48 0.34 -3.98
C VAL A 192 10.49 0.10 -5.10
N GLY A 193 10.88 1.14 -5.85
CA GLY A 193 11.89 1.03 -6.92
C GLY A 193 13.21 0.45 -6.40
N LYS A 194 13.70 0.95 -5.26
CA LYS A 194 14.92 0.42 -4.61
C LYS A 194 14.76 -1.04 -4.17
N ALA A 195 13.61 -1.41 -3.63
CA ALA A 195 13.33 -2.79 -3.22
C ALA A 195 13.24 -3.74 -4.42
N ILE A 196 12.75 -3.27 -5.57
CA ILE A 196 12.76 -4.01 -6.85
C ILE A 196 14.21 -4.20 -7.33
N ALA A 197 14.98 -3.11 -7.43
CA ALA A 197 16.37 -3.17 -7.88
C ALA A 197 17.20 -4.17 -7.06
N THR A 198 17.08 -4.11 -5.71
CA THR A 198 17.75 -5.06 -4.82
C THR A 198 17.42 -6.52 -5.16
N ARG A 199 16.18 -6.82 -5.52
CA ARG A 199 15.74 -8.19 -5.88
C ARG A 199 16.18 -8.61 -7.27
N LEU A 200 16.29 -7.65 -8.18
CA LEU A 200 16.72 -7.89 -9.56
C LEU A 200 18.23 -8.14 -9.67
N CYS A 201 19.05 -7.71 -8.73
CA CYS A 201 20.50 -7.96 -8.74
C CYS A 201 20.84 -9.44 -9.00
N GLY A 202 20.07 -10.36 -8.41
CA GLY A 202 20.29 -11.81 -8.59
C GLY A 202 19.96 -12.35 -9.99
N PHE A 203 19.22 -11.58 -10.82
CA PHE A 203 18.93 -11.94 -12.21
C PHE A 203 19.97 -11.38 -13.20
N GLY A 204 20.80 -10.44 -12.77
CA GLY A 204 21.90 -9.86 -13.55
C GLY A 204 21.52 -8.94 -14.72
N PRO A 205 20.37 -8.25 -14.76
CA PRO A 205 20.10 -7.27 -15.81
C PRO A 205 20.98 -6.03 -15.65
N THR A 206 21.16 -5.29 -16.73
CA THR A 206 21.56 -3.87 -16.62
C THR A 206 20.37 -3.11 -16.07
N MET A 207 20.57 -2.33 -14.99
CA MET A 207 19.51 -1.54 -14.38
C MET A 207 19.76 -0.05 -14.57
N ILE A 208 18.73 0.68 -15.03
CA ILE A 208 18.73 2.14 -15.13
C ILE A 208 17.49 2.69 -14.41
N CYS A 209 17.58 3.88 -13.83
CA CYS A 209 16.44 4.49 -13.15
C CYS A 209 16.25 5.97 -13.51
N CYS A 210 15.00 6.43 -13.41
CA CYS A 210 14.63 7.83 -13.53
C CYS A 210 13.71 8.23 -12.36
N ASP A 211 14.09 9.30 -11.64
CA ASP A 211 13.26 9.85 -10.55
C ASP A 211 13.57 11.34 -10.42
N SER A 212 12.58 12.16 -10.18
CA SER A 212 12.73 13.62 -10.04
C SER A 212 13.55 14.03 -8.81
N GLN A 213 13.70 13.15 -7.82
CA GLN A 213 14.43 13.38 -6.56
C GLN A 213 15.76 12.64 -6.49
N VAL A 214 16.10 11.89 -7.52
CA VAL A 214 17.37 11.16 -7.60
C VAL A 214 18.38 12.03 -8.32
N ASP A 215 19.39 12.49 -7.59
CA ASP A 215 20.55 13.15 -8.19
C ASP A 215 21.31 12.12 -9.04
N ALA A 216 21.51 12.45 -10.32
CA ALA A 216 22.31 11.64 -11.25
C ALA A 216 23.75 11.40 -10.77
N ALA A 217 24.22 12.23 -9.82
CA ALA A 217 25.54 12.09 -9.18
C ALA A 217 25.55 11.08 -8.01
N LEU A 218 24.39 10.64 -7.53
CA LEU A 218 24.32 9.65 -6.45
C LEU A 218 24.47 8.24 -7.02
N GLU A 219 25.68 7.73 -6.99
CA GLU A 219 25.92 6.30 -7.09
C GLU A 219 25.17 5.58 -5.95
N TYR A 220 24.40 4.53 -6.30
CA TYR A 220 23.84 3.61 -5.32
C TYR A 220 24.81 2.44 -5.12
N PRO A 221 25.77 2.56 -4.15
CA PRO A 221 26.84 1.56 -3.98
C PRO A 221 26.23 0.18 -3.75
N GLY A 222 26.67 -0.80 -4.54
CA GLY A 222 26.25 -2.18 -4.43
C GLY A 222 24.98 -2.59 -5.18
N MET A 223 24.29 -1.66 -5.85
CA MET A 223 23.11 -2.01 -6.68
C MET A 223 23.41 -2.02 -8.19
N GLY A 224 24.53 -1.40 -8.63
CA GLY A 224 24.88 -1.34 -10.06
C GLY A 224 23.79 -0.71 -10.92
N ILE A 225 23.10 0.34 -10.42
CA ILE A 225 22.04 1.03 -11.13
C ILE A 225 22.50 2.41 -11.60
N GLU A 226 22.22 2.74 -12.86
CA GLU A 226 22.59 4.00 -13.49
C GLU A 226 21.38 4.95 -13.49
N PRO A 227 21.47 6.14 -12.85
CA PRO A 227 20.45 7.18 -13.00
C PRO A 227 20.54 7.83 -14.39
N VAL A 228 19.41 7.96 -15.07
CA VAL A 228 19.31 8.56 -16.40
C VAL A 228 18.05 9.44 -16.49
N ASP A 229 17.97 10.29 -17.53
CA ASP A 229 16.73 10.99 -17.86
C ASP A 229 15.67 10.04 -18.44
N LEU A 230 14.41 10.49 -18.47
CA LEU A 230 13.29 9.67 -18.93
C LEU A 230 13.43 9.21 -20.38
N ASN A 231 13.89 10.07 -21.28
CA ASN A 231 14.02 9.72 -22.71
C ASN A 231 15.10 8.67 -22.91
N THR A 232 16.22 8.79 -22.21
CA THR A 232 17.29 7.79 -22.19
C THR A 232 16.78 6.46 -21.61
N LEU A 233 16.01 6.49 -20.53
CA LEU A 233 15.42 5.28 -19.96
C LEU A 233 14.50 4.59 -20.95
N LEU A 234 13.56 5.34 -21.57
CA LEU A 234 12.61 4.79 -22.52
C LEU A 234 13.29 4.18 -23.76
N SER A 235 14.40 4.79 -24.23
CA SER A 235 15.12 4.32 -25.42
C SER A 235 16.03 3.12 -25.17
N ARG A 236 16.57 2.98 -23.95
CA ARG A 236 17.54 1.92 -23.60
C ARG A 236 16.91 0.69 -22.95
N SER A 237 15.68 0.82 -22.43
CA SER A 237 15.04 -0.27 -21.66
C SER A 237 14.40 -1.31 -22.58
N ASP A 238 14.62 -2.58 -22.25
CA ASP A 238 13.87 -3.72 -22.78
C ASP A 238 12.58 -3.98 -22.00
N PHE A 239 12.61 -3.65 -20.71
CA PHE A 239 11.48 -3.74 -19.79
C PHE A 239 11.43 -2.48 -18.93
N ILE A 240 10.23 -1.98 -18.70
CA ILE A 240 10.00 -0.78 -17.88
C ILE A 240 9.08 -1.12 -16.72
N ILE A 241 9.49 -0.70 -15.53
CA ILE A 241 8.69 -0.81 -14.30
C ILE A 241 8.38 0.59 -13.80
N VAL A 242 7.10 0.91 -13.62
CA VAL A 242 6.64 2.21 -13.12
C VAL A 242 6.27 2.09 -11.65
N THR A 243 6.89 2.88 -10.79
CA THR A 243 6.66 2.89 -9.34
C THR A 243 6.47 4.29 -8.77
N THR A 244 6.10 5.25 -9.62
CA THR A 244 5.75 6.61 -9.23
C THR A 244 4.37 6.66 -8.56
N PRO A 245 4.11 7.60 -7.65
CA PRO A 245 2.75 7.89 -7.21
C PRO A 245 1.93 8.50 -8.36
N LEU A 246 0.59 8.33 -8.31
CA LEU A 246 -0.33 9.01 -9.21
C LEU A 246 -0.56 10.44 -8.71
N VAL A 247 0.10 11.40 -9.34
CA VAL A 247 -0.01 12.83 -9.06
C VAL A 247 -0.04 13.61 -10.38
N GLU A 248 -0.44 14.88 -10.36
CA GLU A 248 -0.59 15.72 -11.57
C GLU A 248 0.65 15.69 -12.50
N GLY A 249 1.86 15.61 -11.94
CA GLY A 249 3.11 15.53 -12.72
C GLY A 249 3.52 14.14 -13.19
N THR A 250 2.72 13.08 -12.92
CA THR A 250 3.03 11.69 -13.28
C THR A 250 1.88 11.00 -14.02
N GLN A 251 0.88 11.75 -14.45
CA GLN A 251 -0.24 11.29 -15.28
C GLN A 251 0.16 11.18 -16.76
#